data_6a5cb8ba99c24cd7b0cf2d04f3a0e554
#
_entry.id   6a5cb8ba99c24cd7b0cf2d04f3a0e554
#
_cell.length_a   1.000
_cell.length_b   1.000
_cell.length_c   1.000
_cell.angle_alpha   90.00
_cell.angle_beta   90.00
_cell.angle_gamma   90.00
#
_symmetry.space_group_name_H-M   'P 1'
#
loop_
_entity.id
_entity.type
_entity.pdbx_description
1 polymer ?
#
loop_
_entity_poly.entity_id
_entity_poly.type
_entity_poly.pdbx_seq_one_letter_code
_entity_poly.pdbx_strand_id
1 'polypeptide(L)'
;MMNENEMVPIETVSWEQLQQYVYEVDGSWRDIYVLDATRADWKTWADFVNVNYRIEELEFTDGDAIRLDRIDFAAMEHLWDSHGQANMLWAGFLVGEIPIRCHFFRDDELENDLDPQKVTSYAVHQQLMDYLTRLSQALGKQVVLTWENDTPAARSPRWNGVWQPLLSVNGKQIEVQAYWRKPAAS
;
A
#
# COMPACT_ATOMS: atom_id res chain seq x y z
N MET A 1 24.73 -10.91 -18.40
CA MET A 1 23.32 -10.53 -18.55
C MET A 1 22.91 -9.89 -17.23
N MET A 2 22.63 -8.58 -17.21
CA MET A 2 22.04 -7.98 -16.02
C MET A 2 20.61 -8.49 -15.90
N ASN A 3 20.24 -8.88 -14.68
CA ASN A 3 18.91 -9.39 -14.41
C ASN A 3 17.92 -8.20 -14.49
N GLU A 4 16.98 -8.21 -15.42
CA GLU A 4 16.01 -7.12 -15.64
C GLU A 4 15.10 -6.87 -14.42
N ASN A 5 15.25 -7.69 -13.38
CA ASN A 5 14.38 -7.81 -12.22
C ASN A 5 15.18 -7.72 -10.91
N GLU A 6 16.20 -6.86 -10.86
CA GLU A 6 17.02 -6.73 -9.66
C GLU A 6 16.36 -5.77 -8.66
N MET A 7 16.11 -6.26 -7.44
CA MET A 7 15.80 -5.43 -6.28
C MET A 7 17.12 -4.96 -5.67
N VAL A 8 17.19 -3.68 -5.33
CA VAL A 8 18.38 -3.08 -4.70
C VAL A 8 18.00 -2.38 -3.40
N PRO A 9 18.94 -2.32 -2.41
CA PRO A 9 18.69 -1.60 -1.17
C PRO A 9 18.35 -0.13 -1.44
N ILE A 10 17.31 0.40 -0.77
CA ILE A 10 16.80 1.75 -1.03
C ILE A 10 17.84 2.84 -0.78
N GLU A 11 18.74 2.64 0.16
CA GLU A 11 19.83 3.58 0.47
C GLU A 11 20.84 3.75 -0.66
N THR A 12 20.81 2.87 -1.66
CA THR A 12 21.64 2.97 -2.88
C THR A 12 20.99 3.78 -3.99
N VAL A 13 19.76 4.27 -3.78
CA VAL A 13 18.91 4.91 -4.80
C VAL A 13 18.80 6.40 -4.50
N SER A 14 19.04 7.25 -5.50
CA SER A 14 18.88 8.69 -5.33
C SER A 14 17.40 9.12 -5.28
N TRP A 15 17.15 10.29 -4.71
CA TRP A 15 15.80 10.85 -4.67
C TRP A 15 15.24 11.06 -6.09
N GLU A 16 16.07 11.53 -7.02
CA GLU A 16 15.68 11.74 -8.43
C GLU A 16 15.25 10.44 -9.10
N GLN A 17 15.94 9.33 -8.80
CA GLN A 17 15.56 8.00 -9.28
C GLN A 17 14.22 7.54 -8.67
N LEU A 18 14.01 7.75 -7.37
CA LEU A 18 12.74 7.43 -6.73
C LEU A 18 11.59 8.25 -7.34
N GLN A 19 11.78 9.56 -7.55
CA GLN A 19 10.77 10.39 -8.21
C GLN A 19 10.44 9.90 -9.61
N GLN A 20 11.45 9.55 -10.39
CA GLN A 20 11.27 9.16 -11.78
C GLN A 20 10.64 7.77 -11.94
N TYR A 21 10.95 6.81 -11.05
CA TYR A 21 10.62 5.40 -11.28
C TYR A 21 9.61 4.82 -10.28
N VAL A 22 9.49 5.41 -9.10
CA VAL A 22 8.51 4.97 -8.08
C VAL A 22 7.33 5.93 -8.01
N TYR A 23 7.62 7.25 -8.04
CA TYR A 23 6.63 8.29 -7.88
C TYR A 23 6.36 9.05 -9.18
N GLU A 24 6.56 8.42 -10.34
CA GLU A 24 6.24 9.01 -11.63
C GLU A 24 4.79 9.51 -11.65
N VAL A 25 4.62 10.77 -12.10
CA VAL A 25 3.30 11.41 -12.20
C VAL A 25 2.72 11.10 -13.58
N ASP A 26 2.15 9.93 -13.71
CA ASP A 26 1.53 9.41 -14.94
C ASP A 26 -0.02 9.43 -14.90
N GLY A 27 -0.60 9.92 -13.79
CA GLY A 27 -2.04 9.96 -13.55
C GLY A 27 -2.59 8.71 -12.87
N SER A 28 -1.74 7.70 -12.61
CA SER A 28 -2.12 6.50 -11.86
C SER A 28 -1.75 6.62 -10.38
N TRP A 29 -2.45 5.86 -9.55
CA TRP A 29 -2.16 5.71 -8.13
C TRP A 29 -1.05 4.67 -7.91
N ARG A 30 -0.65 4.51 -6.65
CA ARG A 30 0.24 3.44 -6.22
C ARG A 30 -0.46 2.65 -5.12
N ASP A 31 -0.47 1.34 -5.29
CA ASP A 31 -1.11 0.44 -4.35
C ASP A 31 -0.10 -0.12 -3.36
N ILE A 32 -0.48 -0.21 -2.11
CA ILE A 32 0.29 -0.79 -1.02
C ILE A 32 -0.41 -2.08 -0.62
N TYR A 33 0.25 -3.22 -0.80
CA TYR A 33 -0.28 -4.52 -0.35
C TYR A 33 0.51 -5.07 0.82
N VAL A 34 -0.20 -5.68 1.76
CA VAL A 34 0.38 -6.58 2.75
C VAL A 34 0.25 -8.00 2.21
N LEU A 35 1.38 -8.68 1.98
CA LEU A 35 1.37 -10.02 1.40
C LEU A 35 0.85 -11.05 2.42
N ASP A 36 0.09 -12.02 1.91
CA ASP A 36 -0.52 -13.09 2.71
C ASP A 36 -1.37 -12.58 3.90
N ALA A 37 -2.05 -11.45 3.70
CA ALA A 37 -2.94 -10.88 4.70
C ALA A 37 -4.08 -11.83 5.05
N THR A 38 -4.48 -11.80 6.32
CA THR A 38 -5.60 -12.57 6.87
C THR A 38 -6.54 -11.63 7.61
N ARG A 39 -7.72 -12.11 7.95
CA ARG A 39 -8.68 -11.34 8.77
C ARG A 39 -8.09 -10.88 10.11
N ALA A 40 -7.19 -11.66 10.72
CA ALA A 40 -6.50 -11.26 11.94
C ALA A 40 -5.51 -10.10 11.72
N ASP A 41 -4.90 -10.03 10.54
CA ASP A 41 -4.01 -8.92 10.17
C ASP A 41 -4.79 -7.63 10.00
N TRP A 42 -6.01 -7.68 9.47
CA TRP A 42 -6.89 -6.54 9.39
C TRP A 42 -7.23 -5.93 10.75
N LYS A 43 -7.44 -6.77 11.76
CA LYS A 43 -7.64 -6.28 13.13
C LYS A 43 -6.40 -5.56 13.64
N THR A 44 -5.23 -6.16 13.44
CA THR A 44 -3.95 -5.57 13.85
C THR A 44 -3.69 -4.26 13.09
N TRP A 45 -3.99 -4.21 11.79
CA TRP A 45 -3.90 -3.01 10.98
C TRP A 45 -4.83 -1.90 11.47
N ALA A 46 -6.11 -2.20 11.74
CA ALA A 46 -7.07 -1.24 12.25
C ALA A 46 -6.62 -0.64 13.60
N ASP A 47 -6.16 -1.48 14.52
CA ASP A 47 -5.61 -1.04 15.80
C ASP A 47 -4.35 -0.17 15.60
N PHE A 48 -3.45 -0.58 14.70
CA PHE A 48 -2.23 0.16 14.36
C PHE A 48 -2.55 1.54 13.78
N VAL A 49 -3.47 1.64 12.83
CA VAL A 49 -3.86 2.91 12.21
C VAL A 49 -4.56 3.81 13.23
N ASN A 50 -5.52 3.30 13.99
CA ASN A 50 -6.26 4.04 15.00
C ASN A 50 -5.37 4.65 16.10
N VAL A 51 -4.26 3.99 16.44
CA VAL A 51 -3.33 4.46 17.48
C VAL A 51 -2.34 5.49 16.94
N ASN A 52 -1.93 5.36 15.68
CA ASN A 52 -0.77 6.10 15.15
C ASN A 52 -1.13 7.21 14.18
N TYR A 53 -2.34 7.19 13.60
CA TYR A 53 -2.72 8.11 12.52
C TYR A 53 -4.09 8.73 12.76
N ARG A 54 -4.29 9.94 12.22
CA ARG A 54 -5.58 10.60 12.27
C ARG A 54 -6.45 10.11 11.12
N ILE A 55 -7.62 9.57 11.45
CA ILE A 55 -8.63 9.23 10.45
C ILE A 55 -9.25 10.53 9.92
N GLU A 56 -9.14 10.75 8.62
CA GLU A 56 -9.69 11.93 7.93
C GLU A 56 -11.09 11.67 7.39
N GLU A 57 -11.27 10.48 6.85
CA GLU A 57 -12.54 10.07 6.23
C GLU A 57 -12.80 8.60 6.54
N LEU A 58 -14.04 8.31 6.84
CA LEU A 58 -14.52 6.95 7.05
C LEU A 58 -15.92 6.90 6.46
N GLU A 59 -16.10 6.16 5.37
CA GLU A 59 -17.38 6.06 4.72
C GLU A 59 -17.98 4.67 4.93
N PHE A 60 -19.17 4.68 5.56
CA PHE A 60 -20.07 3.55 5.63
C PHE A 60 -21.27 3.89 4.77
N THR A 61 -21.55 3.11 3.73
CA THR A 61 -22.74 3.35 2.92
C THR A 61 -23.77 2.25 3.13
N ASP A 62 -24.53 2.39 4.20
CA ASP A 62 -25.83 1.75 4.33
C ASP A 62 -26.94 2.82 4.39
N GLY A 63 -26.88 3.75 3.41
CA GLY A 63 -27.86 4.84 3.29
C GLY A 63 -27.62 6.04 4.21
N ASP A 64 -27.03 5.83 5.38
CA ASP A 64 -26.62 6.86 6.32
C ASP A 64 -25.10 6.85 6.47
N ALA A 65 -24.43 7.88 5.98
CA ALA A 65 -22.99 8.04 6.17
C ALA A 65 -22.69 8.23 7.68
N ILE A 66 -22.30 7.17 8.36
CA ILE A 66 -21.85 7.24 9.74
C ILE A 66 -20.39 7.66 9.69
N ARG A 67 -20.13 8.90 10.07
CA ARG A 67 -18.77 9.41 10.23
C ARG A 67 -18.21 8.89 11.55
N LEU A 68 -17.34 7.90 11.48
CA LEU A 68 -16.61 7.41 12.64
C LEU A 68 -15.25 8.11 12.69
N ASP A 69 -14.76 8.34 13.88
CA ASP A 69 -13.43 8.91 14.14
C ASP A 69 -12.34 7.82 14.29
N ARG A 70 -12.75 6.56 14.17
CA ARG A 70 -11.87 5.39 14.25
C ARG A 70 -12.40 4.24 13.39
N ILE A 71 -11.48 3.41 12.89
CA ILE A 71 -11.80 2.18 12.17
C ILE A 71 -12.35 1.16 13.16
N ASP A 72 -13.55 0.65 12.90
CA ASP A 72 -14.18 -0.40 13.69
C ASP A 72 -14.05 -1.75 12.99
N PHE A 73 -13.24 -2.63 13.55
CA PHE A 73 -13.00 -3.96 12.96
C PHE A 73 -14.28 -4.82 12.92
N ALA A 74 -15.17 -4.69 13.91
CA ALA A 74 -16.44 -5.44 13.90
C ALA A 74 -17.34 -5.02 12.73
N ALA A 75 -17.33 -3.75 12.34
CA ALA A 75 -18.04 -3.27 11.15
C ALA A 75 -17.43 -3.83 9.86
N MET A 76 -16.09 -3.96 9.81
CA MET A 76 -15.41 -4.61 8.67
C MET A 76 -15.79 -6.09 8.55
N GLU A 77 -15.79 -6.84 9.68
CA GLU A 77 -16.23 -8.23 9.69
C GLU A 77 -17.68 -8.39 9.21
N HIS A 78 -18.57 -7.51 9.69
CA HIS A 78 -19.97 -7.51 9.24
C HIS A 78 -20.10 -7.29 7.73
N LEU A 79 -19.31 -6.39 7.15
CA LEU A 79 -19.26 -6.15 5.71
C LEU A 79 -18.90 -7.43 4.95
N TRP A 80 -17.81 -8.09 5.32
CA TRP A 80 -17.36 -9.31 4.64
C TRP A 80 -18.33 -10.48 4.79
N ASP A 81 -18.92 -10.64 5.98
CA ASP A 81 -19.87 -11.72 6.29
C ASP A 81 -21.25 -11.50 5.64
N SER A 82 -21.58 -10.26 5.25
CA SER A 82 -22.83 -9.93 4.56
C SER A 82 -22.87 -10.30 3.06
N HIS A 83 -21.78 -10.90 2.54
CA HIS A 83 -21.65 -11.30 1.12
C HIS A 83 -21.89 -10.16 0.12
N GLY A 84 -21.45 -8.96 0.46
CA GLY A 84 -21.53 -7.80 -0.41
C GLY A 84 -22.89 -7.12 -0.46
N GLN A 85 -23.81 -7.45 0.45
CA GLN A 85 -25.07 -6.72 0.60
C GLN A 85 -24.90 -5.41 1.38
N ALA A 86 -23.80 -5.28 2.13
CA ALA A 86 -23.38 -4.02 2.72
C ALA A 86 -22.54 -3.22 1.69
N ASN A 87 -22.75 -1.92 1.65
CA ASN A 87 -22.05 -1.05 0.73
C ASN A 87 -20.56 -0.90 1.11
N MET A 88 -19.76 -0.53 0.13
CA MET A 88 -18.31 -0.45 0.20
C MET A 88 -17.84 0.46 1.34
N LEU A 89 -16.97 -0.08 2.20
CA LEU A 89 -16.28 0.66 3.24
C LEU A 89 -14.87 1.04 2.79
N TRP A 90 -14.49 2.23 3.10
CA TRP A 90 -13.11 2.68 2.96
C TRP A 90 -12.73 3.61 4.11
N ALA A 91 -11.45 3.67 4.44
CA ALA A 91 -10.89 4.59 5.41
C ALA A 91 -9.79 5.44 4.76
N GLY A 92 -9.84 6.75 4.99
CA GLY A 92 -8.77 7.68 4.65
C GLY A 92 -8.07 8.17 5.90
N PHE A 93 -6.74 8.19 5.90
CA PHE A 93 -5.92 8.70 6.98
C PHE A 93 -4.65 9.37 6.44
N LEU A 94 -3.98 10.15 7.27
CA LEU A 94 -2.76 10.87 6.89
C LEU A 94 -1.51 10.20 7.43
N VAL A 95 -0.55 9.95 6.54
CA VAL A 95 0.83 9.60 6.88
C VAL A 95 1.69 10.85 6.62
N GLY A 96 1.93 11.63 7.66
CA GLY A 96 2.46 12.97 7.50
C GLY A 96 1.51 13.83 6.66
N GLU A 97 1.96 14.20 5.44
CA GLU A 97 1.15 14.96 4.48
C GLU A 97 0.52 14.08 3.38
N ILE A 98 0.78 12.77 3.39
CA ILE A 98 0.30 11.84 2.37
C ILE A 98 -1.06 11.30 2.77
N PRO A 99 -2.14 11.57 2.02
CA PRO A 99 -3.40 10.87 2.19
C PRO A 99 -3.24 9.42 1.74
N ILE A 100 -3.57 8.50 2.63
CA ILE A 100 -3.65 7.06 2.35
C ILE A 100 -5.12 6.67 2.38
N ARG A 101 -5.57 5.88 1.39
CA ARG A 101 -6.88 5.25 1.39
C ARG A 101 -6.74 3.75 1.53
N CYS A 102 -7.66 3.15 2.26
CA CYS A 102 -7.73 1.71 2.42
C CYS A 102 -9.14 1.24 2.11
N HIS A 103 -9.27 0.29 1.19
CA HIS A 103 -10.53 -0.28 0.76
C HIS A 103 -10.73 -1.65 1.40
N PHE A 104 -11.91 -1.89 1.97
CA PHE A 104 -12.21 -3.12 2.69
C PHE A 104 -12.93 -4.14 1.78
N PHE A 105 -12.42 -4.32 0.55
CA PHE A 105 -13.04 -5.20 -0.44
C PHE A 105 -13.06 -6.66 -0.03
N ARG A 106 -11.99 -7.11 0.63
CA ARG A 106 -11.75 -8.52 0.93
C ARG A 106 -11.06 -8.68 2.27
N ASP A 107 -11.36 -9.78 2.96
CA ASP A 107 -10.75 -10.11 4.25
C ASP A 107 -9.37 -10.77 4.13
N ASP A 108 -8.99 -11.19 2.92
CA ASP A 108 -7.72 -11.85 2.60
C ASP A 108 -6.77 -10.98 1.74
N GLU A 109 -7.10 -9.68 1.57
CA GLU A 109 -6.27 -8.72 0.83
C GLU A 109 -6.30 -7.37 1.51
N LEU A 110 -5.18 -7.01 2.13
CA LEU A 110 -5.02 -5.70 2.77
C LEU A 110 -4.33 -4.76 1.78
N GLU A 111 -5.16 -3.91 1.17
CA GLU A 111 -4.78 -2.95 0.17
C GLU A 111 -5.01 -1.53 0.67
N ASN A 112 -3.97 -0.70 0.49
CA ASN A 112 -4.08 0.75 0.65
C ASN A 112 -3.59 1.39 -0.65
N ASP A 113 -4.04 2.60 -0.94
CA ASP A 113 -3.55 3.36 -2.08
C ASP A 113 -3.11 4.77 -1.70
N LEU A 114 -2.27 5.35 -2.54
CA LEU A 114 -1.79 6.72 -2.43
C LEU A 114 -1.62 7.36 -3.81
N ASP A 115 -1.81 8.69 -3.84
CA ASP A 115 -1.46 9.51 -5.00
C ASP A 115 0.05 9.82 -4.97
N PRO A 116 0.86 9.35 -5.95
CA PRO A 116 2.30 9.60 -5.98
C PRO A 116 2.67 11.09 -6.06
N GLN A 117 1.76 11.95 -6.54
CA GLN A 117 1.94 13.40 -6.56
C GLN A 117 2.07 14.01 -5.16
N LYS A 118 1.62 13.31 -4.12
CA LYS A 118 1.72 13.75 -2.73
C LYS A 118 3.10 13.47 -2.12
N VAL A 119 3.92 12.64 -2.77
CA VAL A 119 5.30 12.37 -2.35
C VAL A 119 6.23 13.39 -2.99
N THR A 120 6.22 14.62 -2.47
CA THR A 120 6.81 15.81 -3.11
C THR A 120 8.29 16.03 -2.79
N SER A 121 8.83 15.36 -1.77
CA SER A 121 10.20 15.54 -1.31
C SER A 121 10.75 14.27 -0.66
N TYR A 122 12.08 14.22 -0.52
CA TYR A 122 12.73 13.12 0.20
C TYR A 122 12.25 13.00 1.66
N ALA A 123 11.95 14.11 2.32
CA ALA A 123 11.40 14.10 3.68
C ALA A 123 10.01 13.47 3.74
N VAL A 124 9.14 13.76 2.77
CA VAL A 124 7.83 13.13 2.64
C VAL A 124 7.96 11.64 2.29
N HIS A 125 8.90 11.28 1.40
CA HIS A 125 9.23 9.89 1.13
C HIS A 125 9.66 9.14 2.40
N GLN A 126 10.49 9.74 3.26
CA GLN A 126 10.89 9.11 4.52
C GLN A 126 9.71 8.85 5.46
N GLN A 127 8.70 9.73 5.50
CA GLN A 127 7.46 9.49 6.26
C GLN A 127 6.69 8.28 5.74
N LEU A 128 6.63 8.10 4.40
CA LEU A 128 6.03 6.91 3.81
C LEU A 128 6.82 5.65 4.16
N MET A 129 8.16 5.70 4.07
CA MET A 129 9.02 4.56 4.44
C MET A 129 8.88 4.18 5.92
N ASP A 130 8.75 5.17 6.81
CA ASP A 130 8.48 4.91 8.24
C ASP A 130 7.12 4.21 8.43
N TYR A 131 6.09 4.68 7.74
CA TYR A 131 4.77 4.02 7.75
C TYR A 131 4.86 2.56 7.30
N LEU A 132 5.44 2.29 6.12
CA LEU A 132 5.53 0.94 5.57
C LEU A 132 6.37 0.00 6.46
N THR A 133 7.47 0.52 7.01
CA THR A 133 8.34 -0.22 7.95
C THR A 133 7.59 -0.60 9.22
N ARG A 134 6.91 0.36 9.84
CA ARG A 134 6.13 0.13 11.07
C ARG A 134 4.94 -0.79 10.81
N LEU A 135 4.28 -0.66 9.66
CA LEU A 135 3.21 -1.56 9.23
C LEU A 135 3.74 -3.00 9.07
N SER A 136 4.85 -3.18 8.35
CA SER A 136 5.49 -4.49 8.19
C SER A 136 5.87 -5.11 9.53
N GLN A 137 6.40 -4.33 10.46
CA GLN A 137 6.76 -4.80 11.80
C GLN A 137 5.53 -5.15 12.66
N ALA A 138 4.48 -4.34 12.61
CA ALA A 138 3.26 -4.57 13.38
C ALA A 138 2.54 -5.86 12.95
N LEU A 139 2.57 -6.17 11.66
CA LEU A 139 1.93 -7.35 11.10
C LEU A 139 2.87 -8.57 11.02
N GLY A 140 4.19 -8.36 11.12
CA GLY A 140 5.19 -9.42 10.89
C GLY A 140 5.17 -9.93 9.44
N LYS A 141 4.80 -9.07 8.48
CA LYS A 141 4.59 -9.43 7.07
C LYS A 141 5.31 -8.47 6.13
N GLN A 142 5.58 -8.96 4.93
CA GLN A 142 6.10 -8.14 3.85
C GLN A 142 5.03 -7.19 3.34
N VAL A 143 5.42 -5.93 3.18
CA VAL A 143 4.60 -4.87 2.58
C VAL A 143 5.24 -4.46 1.26
N VAL A 144 4.44 -4.25 0.24
CA VAL A 144 4.93 -3.87 -1.09
C VAL A 144 4.18 -2.66 -1.62
N LEU A 145 4.88 -1.85 -2.41
CA LEU A 145 4.29 -0.78 -3.23
C LEU A 145 4.32 -1.21 -4.68
N THR A 146 3.21 -1.05 -5.38
CA THR A 146 3.04 -1.46 -6.78
C THR A 146 2.48 -0.35 -7.65
N TRP A 147 2.41 -0.59 -8.95
CA TRP A 147 1.57 0.20 -9.84
C TRP A 147 0.10 -0.01 -9.52
N GLU A 148 -0.73 0.96 -9.86
CA GLU A 148 -2.19 0.87 -9.71
C GLU A 148 -2.75 -0.39 -10.39
N ASN A 149 -3.56 -1.15 -9.66
CA ASN A 149 -4.15 -2.42 -10.10
C ASN A 149 -3.14 -3.53 -10.44
N ASP A 150 -1.88 -3.41 -10.01
CA ASP A 150 -0.89 -4.48 -10.13
C ASP A 150 -0.85 -5.33 -8.87
N THR A 151 -1.82 -6.23 -8.77
CA THR A 151 -2.01 -7.10 -7.60
C THR A 151 -0.90 -8.15 -7.46
N PRO A 152 -0.62 -8.62 -6.22
CA PRO A 152 0.36 -9.69 -5.99
C PRO A 152 0.15 -10.95 -6.86
N ALA A 153 1.25 -11.60 -7.22
CA ALA A 153 1.36 -12.62 -8.29
C ALA A 153 0.34 -13.75 -8.28
N ALA A 154 -0.19 -14.13 -7.12
CA ALA A 154 -1.22 -15.17 -7.04
C ALA A 154 -2.52 -14.78 -7.78
N ARG A 155 -2.67 -13.52 -8.15
CA ARG A 155 -3.90 -12.93 -8.71
C ARG A 155 -3.70 -12.20 -10.03
N SER A 156 -2.45 -11.93 -10.45
CA SER A 156 -2.16 -11.22 -11.69
C SER A 156 -1.63 -12.16 -12.78
N PRO A 157 -2.37 -12.38 -13.88
CA PRO A 157 -1.88 -13.13 -15.03
C PRO A 157 -0.94 -12.33 -15.95
N ARG A 158 -0.65 -11.04 -15.63
CA ARG A 158 -0.03 -10.11 -16.58
C ARG A 158 1.46 -10.31 -16.81
N TRP A 159 2.18 -11.00 -15.92
CA TRP A 159 3.65 -11.00 -15.94
C TRP A 159 4.24 -12.42 -16.02
N ASN A 160 4.02 -13.21 -17.05
CA ASN A 160 4.76 -14.45 -17.35
C ASN A 160 5.40 -15.18 -16.14
N GLY A 161 4.77 -15.12 -14.97
CA GLY A 161 5.21 -15.76 -13.73
C GLY A 161 6.22 -14.99 -12.87
N VAL A 162 6.60 -13.76 -13.23
CA VAL A 162 7.51 -12.93 -12.42
C VAL A 162 6.85 -11.60 -12.09
N TRP A 163 6.04 -11.60 -11.02
CA TRP A 163 5.51 -10.36 -10.46
C TRP A 163 6.59 -9.67 -9.61
N GLN A 164 6.70 -8.35 -9.76
CA GLN A 164 7.65 -7.59 -8.98
C GLN A 164 7.06 -6.24 -8.57
N PRO A 165 7.13 -5.91 -7.27
CA PRO A 165 6.72 -4.61 -6.78
C PRO A 165 7.73 -3.53 -7.17
N LEU A 166 7.29 -2.28 -7.18
CA LEU A 166 8.15 -1.10 -7.25
C LEU A 166 9.10 -1.03 -6.04
N LEU A 167 8.56 -1.39 -4.87
CA LEU A 167 9.25 -1.33 -3.60
C LEU A 167 8.77 -2.46 -2.70
N SER A 168 9.67 -3.02 -1.91
CA SER A 168 9.41 -4.09 -0.94
C SER A 168 9.97 -3.72 0.42
N VAL A 169 9.17 -3.92 1.46
CA VAL A 169 9.54 -3.68 2.86
C VAL A 169 9.33 -4.96 3.67
N ASN A 170 10.40 -5.43 4.29
CA ASN A 170 10.35 -6.58 5.20
C ASN A 170 11.04 -6.20 6.52
N GLY A 171 10.25 -5.83 7.52
CA GLY A 171 10.75 -5.23 8.74
C GLY A 171 11.50 -3.93 8.45
N LYS A 172 12.81 -3.91 8.67
CA LYS A 172 13.68 -2.75 8.39
C LYS A 172 14.37 -2.79 7.02
N GLN A 173 14.27 -3.91 6.32
CA GLN A 173 14.86 -4.05 4.99
C GLN A 173 13.91 -3.44 3.96
N ILE A 174 14.41 -2.49 3.20
CA ILE A 174 13.66 -1.82 2.13
C ILE A 174 14.45 -1.98 0.83
N GLU A 175 13.80 -2.51 -0.19
CA GLU A 175 14.37 -2.75 -1.51
C GLU A 175 13.50 -2.10 -2.58
N VAL A 176 14.12 -1.60 -3.64
CA VAL A 176 13.49 -0.93 -4.78
C VAL A 176 13.85 -1.67 -6.06
N GLN A 177 12.89 -1.79 -6.97
CA GLN A 177 13.16 -2.38 -8.28
C GLN A 177 13.99 -1.42 -9.13
N ALA A 178 15.14 -1.90 -9.63
CA ALA A 178 16.11 -1.10 -10.37
C ALA A 178 15.74 -0.91 -11.85
N TYR A 179 14.56 -0.35 -12.14
CA TYR A 179 14.08 -0.09 -13.51
C TYR A 179 15.06 0.74 -14.38
N TRP A 180 15.79 1.67 -13.77
CA TRP A 180 16.78 2.52 -14.45
C TRP A 180 17.99 1.78 -14.97
N ARG A 181 18.16 0.50 -14.58
CA ARG A 181 19.24 -0.36 -15.09
C ARG A 181 18.87 -1.10 -16.38
N LYS A 182 17.64 -0.94 -16.89
CA LYS A 182 17.26 -1.50 -18.19
C LYS A 182 18.08 -0.83 -19.29
N PRO A 183 18.71 -1.57 -20.20
CA PRO A 183 19.30 -0.98 -21.38
C PRO A 183 18.20 -0.25 -22.15
N ALA A 184 18.51 0.99 -22.61
CA ALA A 184 17.61 1.68 -23.53
C ALA A 184 17.24 0.72 -24.67
N ALA A 185 15.94 0.57 -24.93
CA ALA A 185 15.48 -0.26 -26.04
C ALA A 185 16.14 0.27 -27.32
N SER A 186 16.97 -0.58 -27.93
CA SER A 186 17.68 -0.28 -29.20
C SER A 186 16.72 -0.32 -30.38
#